data_a266c18547c11cfc206cc12cd0c8136f
#
_entry.id   a266c18547c11cfc206cc12cd0c8136f
#
_cell.length_a   1.000
_cell.length_b   1.000
_cell.length_c   1.000
_cell.angle_alpha   90.00
_cell.angle_beta   90.00
_cell.angle_gamma   90.00
#
_symmetry.space_group_name_H-M   'P 1'
#
loop_
_entity.id
_entity.type
_entity.pdbx_description
1 polymer ?
#
loop_
_entity_poly.entity_id
_entity_poly.type
_entity_poly.pdbx_seq_one_letter_code
_entity_poly.pdbx_strand_id
1 'polypeptide(L)'
;MRRAAEPGPMTEADPSPQRFRDLMLDAEPGFEEVMVCVFDIQRHETRTYRTLLDQPGSTVEELAESLERDRSNVNRSLSTLREKGLAERERRLLDGGGHVYQYAATPLPEARELMHETLDEWVAYVHDRIGDFGEGDV
;
A
#
# COMPACT_ATOMS: atom_id res chain seq x y z
N MET A 1 -15.80 25.66 3.58
CA MET A 1 -15.68 25.32 2.98
C MET A 1 -14.59 25.06 2.42
N ARG A 2 -14.16 24.54 2.30
CA ARG A 2 -13.19 24.26 1.89
C ARG A 2 -12.95 24.37 0.67
N ARG A 3 -12.41 24.46 0.22
CA ARG A 3 -12.19 24.63 -0.83
C ARG A 3 -11.88 23.90 -1.55
N ALA A 4 -11.94 23.69 -1.75
CA ALA A 4 -11.80 22.94 -2.33
C ALA A 4 -11.01 22.83 -3.29
N ALA A 5 -10.83 22.84 -3.70
CA ALA A 5 -10.25 22.77 -4.64
C ALA A 5 -9.08 22.68 -4.80
N GLU A 6 -8.61 22.41 -4.65
CA GLU A 6 -7.58 22.39 -4.77
C GLU A 6 -7.09 21.72 -5.64
N PRO A 7 -6.65 21.67 -6.12
CA PRO A 7 -6.09 21.22 -7.11
C PRO A 7 -5.43 20.21 -6.91
N GLY A 8 -5.19 19.90 -6.35
CA GLY A 8 -4.60 18.97 -6.07
C GLY A 8 -4.00 18.05 -6.80
N PRO A 9 -3.98 17.94 -7.73
CA PRO A 9 -3.57 16.92 -8.47
C PRO A 9 -2.30 16.42 -8.09
N MET A 10 -1.36 16.92 -8.17
CA MET A 10 -0.21 16.39 -8.08
C MET A 10 0.12 15.90 -6.83
N THR A 11 -0.47 16.25 -5.88
CA THR A 11 0.01 15.87 -4.66
C THR A 11 -0.32 14.55 -4.25
N GLU A 12 -1.10 13.84 -4.95
CA GLU A 12 -1.50 12.63 -4.50
C GLU A 12 -0.47 11.67 -4.33
N ALA A 13 0.52 11.65 -4.99
CA ALA A 13 1.51 10.64 -4.86
C ALA A 13 2.56 11.00 -3.87
N ASP A 14 2.46 12.06 -3.18
CA ASP A 14 3.53 12.54 -2.37
C ASP A 14 3.16 12.45 -0.91
N PRO A 15 3.79 11.57 -0.12
CA PRO A 15 3.48 11.44 1.28
C PRO A 15 4.12 12.52 2.10
N SER A 16 3.90 13.75 1.78
CA SER A 16 4.53 14.86 2.44
C SER A 16 3.94 15.08 3.82
N PRO A 17 4.64 15.82 4.67
CA PRO A 17 4.08 16.15 5.98
C PRO A 17 2.77 16.89 5.90
N GLN A 18 2.57 17.63 4.82
CA GLN A 18 1.32 18.30 4.62
C GLN A 18 0.18 17.31 4.49
N ARG A 19 0.38 16.25 3.73
CA ARG A 19 -0.64 15.26 3.57
C ARG A 19 -0.97 14.56 4.89
N PHE A 20 0.05 14.28 5.68
CA PHE A 20 -0.17 13.63 6.94
C PHE A 20 -0.95 14.54 7.87
N ARG A 21 -0.63 15.82 7.87
CA ARG A 21 -1.35 16.76 8.68
C ARG A 21 -2.82 16.83 8.27
N ASP A 22 -3.07 16.85 6.96
CA ASP A 22 -4.44 16.87 6.48
C ASP A 22 -5.19 15.64 6.92
N LEU A 23 -4.54 14.49 6.88
CA LEU A 23 -5.17 13.27 7.30
C LEU A 23 -5.51 13.31 8.78
N MET A 24 -4.64 13.83 9.60
CA MET A 24 -4.89 13.88 11.02
C MET A 24 -6.01 14.81 11.38
N LEU A 25 -6.24 15.83 10.56
CA LEU A 25 -7.31 16.76 10.84
C LEU A 25 -8.64 16.29 10.28
N ASP A 26 -8.64 15.22 9.52
CA ASP A 26 -9.87 14.69 8.96
C ASP A 26 -10.55 13.86 10.02
N ALA A 27 -11.84 14.07 10.25
CA ALA A 27 -12.56 13.35 11.27
C ALA A 27 -12.63 11.87 10.95
N GLU A 28 -12.73 11.50 9.68
CA GLU A 28 -12.87 10.10 9.32
C GLU A 28 -12.08 9.80 8.08
N PRO A 29 -10.77 9.68 8.20
CA PRO A 29 -9.96 9.40 7.02
C PRO A 29 -10.31 8.04 6.46
N GLY A 30 -10.34 7.95 5.16
CA GLY A 30 -10.64 6.69 4.50
C GLY A 30 -9.45 5.76 4.54
N PHE A 31 -9.74 4.49 4.29
CA PHE A 31 -8.69 3.47 4.32
C PHE A 31 -7.61 3.78 3.30
N GLU A 32 -7.98 4.21 2.11
CA GLU A 32 -6.99 4.47 1.08
C GLU A 32 -6.09 5.63 1.45
N GLU A 33 -6.62 6.63 2.13
CA GLU A 33 -5.80 7.74 2.56
C GLU A 33 -4.81 7.32 3.61
N VAL A 34 -5.22 6.45 4.51
CA VAL A 34 -4.32 5.91 5.50
C VAL A 34 -3.21 5.12 4.83
N MET A 35 -3.56 4.32 3.83
CA MET A 35 -2.55 3.52 3.14
C MET A 35 -1.52 4.40 2.46
N VAL A 36 -1.94 5.46 1.80
CA VAL A 36 -1.01 6.31 1.11
C VAL A 36 -0.13 7.09 2.10
N CYS A 37 -0.73 7.66 3.12
CA CYS A 37 -0.01 8.55 4.01
C CYS A 37 0.88 7.82 5.00
N VAL A 38 0.44 6.68 5.49
CA VAL A 38 1.17 6.01 6.55
C VAL A 38 2.04 4.89 6.00
N PHE A 39 1.54 4.14 5.04
CA PHE A 39 2.25 2.96 4.58
C PHE A 39 2.85 3.10 3.19
N ASP A 40 2.64 4.25 2.56
CA ASP A 40 3.21 4.50 1.23
C ASP A 40 2.71 3.47 0.22
N ILE A 41 1.44 3.14 0.30
CA ILE A 41 0.79 2.22 -0.63
C ILE A 41 -0.14 3.05 -1.50
N GLN A 42 0.09 3.06 -2.80
CA GLN A 42 -0.69 3.88 -3.71
C GLN A 42 -2.09 3.30 -3.91
N ARG A 43 -2.99 4.13 -4.44
CA ARG A 43 -4.36 3.68 -4.62
C ARG A 43 -4.46 2.49 -5.54
N HIS A 44 -3.67 2.46 -6.62
CA HIS A 44 -3.75 1.32 -7.52
C HIS A 44 -3.23 0.05 -6.84
N GLU A 45 -2.31 0.19 -5.91
CA GLU A 45 -1.83 -0.97 -5.16
C GLU A 45 -2.88 -1.46 -4.19
N THR A 46 -3.62 -0.54 -3.58
CA THR A 46 -4.72 -0.93 -2.71
C THR A 46 -5.81 -1.65 -3.51
N ARG A 47 -6.09 -1.17 -4.72
CA ARG A 47 -7.06 -1.84 -5.58
C ARG A 47 -6.58 -3.24 -5.93
N THR A 48 -5.30 -3.39 -6.22
CA THR A 48 -4.75 -4.70 -6.53
C THR A 48 -4.90 -5.63 -5.32
N TYR A 49 -4.64 -5.12 -4.13
CA TYR A 49 -4.78 -5.92 -2.93
C TYR A 49 -6.22 -6.37 -2.75
N ARG A 50 -7.18 -5.48 -2.94
CA ARG A 50 -8.58 -5.83 -2.79
C ARG A 50 -9.02 -6.86 -3.81
N THR A 51 -8.55 -6.71 -5.04
CA THR A 51 -8.88 -7.68 -6.07
C THR A 51 -8.29 -9.04 -5.74
N LEU A 52 -7.08 -9.06 -5.18
CA LEU A 52 -6.50 -10.32 -4.76
C LEU A 52 -7.29 -10.98 -3.64
N LEU A 53 -7.82 -10.19 -2.73
CA LEU A 53 -8.66 -10.76 -1.67
C LEU A 53 -9.86 -11.48 -2.27
N ASP A 54 -10.42 -10.92 -3.34
CA ASP A 54 -11.58 -11.52 -3.97
C ASP A 54 -11.22 -12.67 -4.88
N GLN A 55 -10.02 -12.71 -5.40
CA GLN A 55 -9.62 -13.71 -6.37
C GLN A 55 -8.29 -14.34 -5.99
N PRO A 56 -8.24 -15.05 -4.88
CA PRO A 56 -6.96 -15.65 -4.48
C PRO A 56 -6.49 -16.68 -5.51
N GLY A 57 -5.19 -16.73 -5.71
CA GLY A 57 -4.61 -17.63 -6.67
C GLY A 57 -4.53 -17.09 -8.08
N SER A 58 -4.74 -15.79 -8.25
CA SER A 58 -4.71 -15.19 -9.58
C SER A 58 -3.30 -15.06 -10.10
N THR A 59 -3.17 -15.17 -11.42
CA THR A 59 -1.92 -14.86 -12.10
C THR A 59 -1.88 -13.37 -12.44
N VAL A 60 -0.72 -12.89 -12.88
CA VAL A 60 -0.61 -11.52 -13.30
C VAL A 60 -1.56 -11.23 -14.45
N GLU A 61 -1.71 -12.17 -15.35
CA GLU A 61 -2.58 -11.94 -16.50
C GLU A 61 -4.03 -11.84 -16.09
N GLU A 62 -4.45 -12.68 -15.17
CA GLU A 62 -5.82 -12.61 -14.68
C GLU A 62 -6.09 -11.31 -13.95
N LEU A 63 -5.12 -10.85 -13.17
CA LEU A 63 -5.28 -9.61 -12.47
C LEU A 63 -5.27 -8.42 -13.42
N ALA A 64 -4.42 -8.47 -14.44
CA ALA A 64 -4.38 -7.40 -15.42
C ALA A 64 -5.71 -7.25 -16.10
N GLU A 65 -6.36 -8.37 -16.38
CA GLU A 65 -7.65 -8.32 -17.01
C GLU A 65 -8.69 -7.75 -16.05
N SER A 66 -8.72 -8.23 -14.82
CA SER A 66 -9.69 -7.76 -13.85
C SER A 66 -9.51 -6.29 -13.53
N LEU A 67 -8.26 -5.82 -13.47
CA LEU A 67 -7.99 -4.44 -13.12
C LEU A 67 -7.94 -3.51 -14.32
N GLU A 68 -7.98 -4.08 -15.53
CA GLU A 68 -7.91 -3.32 -16.76
C GLU A 68 -6.64 -2.49 -16.79
N ARG A 69 -5.54 -3.13 -16.45
CA ARG A 69 -4.23 -2.49 -16.47
C ARG A 69 -3.26 -3.44 -17.15
N ASP A 70 -2.14 -2.89 -17.63
CA ASP A 70 -1.23 -3.77 -18.33
C ASP A 70 -0.40 -4.56 -17.35
N ARG A 71 0.17 -5.65 -17.89
CA ARG A 71 0.84 -6.64 -17.04
C ARG A 71 2.01 -6.07 -16.29
N SER A 72 2.76 -5.19 -16.89
CA SER A 72 3.93 -4.68 -16.21
C SER A 72 3.53 -3.78 -15.05
N ASN A 73 2.43 -3.03 -15.16
CA ASN A 73 1.95 -2.25 -14.04
C ASN A 73 1.45 -3.12 -12.91
N VAL A 74 0.74 -4.20 -13.24
CA VAL A 74 0.25 -5.11 -12.24
C VAL A 74 1.42 -5.78 -11.55
N ASN A 75 2.43 -6.17 -12.32
CA ASN A 75 3.60 -6.81 -11.76
C ASN A 75 4.30 -5.91 -10.76
N ARG A 76 4.42 -4.62 -11.08
CA ARG A 76 5.03 -3.69 -10.15
C ARG A 76 4.20 -3.52 -8.89
N SER A 77 2.88 -3.45 -9.02
CA SER A 77 2.02 -3.36 -7.86
C SER A 77 2.17 -4.58 -6.97
N LEU A 78 2.23 -5.75 -7.59
CA LEU A 78 2.38 -6.98 -6.82
C LEU A 78 3.74 -7.03 -6.11
N SER A 79 4.78 -6.55 -6.77
CA SER A 79 6.08 -6.50 -6.12
C SER A 79 6.06 -5.60 -4.90
N THR A 80 5.44 -4.44 -5.01
CA THR A 80 5.33 -3.54 -3.87
C THR A 80 4.54 -4.19 -2.74
N LEU A 81 3.41 -4.81 -3.08
CA LEU A 81 2.61 -5.46 -2.04
C LEU A 81 3.38 -6.58 -1.36
N ARG A 82 4.14 -7.34 -2.14
CA ARG A 82 4.94 -8.40 -1.53
C ARG A 82 6.03 -7.85 -0.64
N GLU A 83 6.67 -6.78 -1.05
CA GLU A 83 7.70 -6.15 -0.21
C GLU A 83 7.13 -5.65 1.09
N LYS A 84 5.88 -5.22 1.08
CA LYS A 84 5.24 -4.72 2.28
C LYS A 84 4.58 -5.82 3.11
N GLY A 85 4.66 -7.06 2.65
CA GLY A 85 4.06 -8.16 3.40
C GLY A 85 2.58 -8.31 3.19
N LEU A 86 2.02 -7.68 2.15
CA LEU A 86 0.60 -7.70 1.92
C LEU A 86 0.18 -8.68 0.84
N ALA A 87 1.13 -9.32 0.19
CA ALA A 87 0.82 -10.34 -0.82
C ALA A 87 1.92 -11.37 -0.83
N GLU A 88 1.59 -12.56 -1.27
CA GLU A 88 2.58 -13.59 -1.45
C GLU A 88 2.29 -14.31 -2.73
N ARG A 89 3.22 -15.08 -3.21
CA ARG A 89 3.03 -15.80 -4.45
C ARG A 89 3.56 -17.21 -4.31
N GLU A 90 3.02 -18.09 -5.13
CA GLU A 90 3.41 -19.46 -5.16
C GLU A 90 3.70 -19.86 -6.56
N ARG A 91 4.77 -20.56 -6.81
CA ARG A 91 5.11 -21.01 -8.14
C ARG A 91 4.37 -22.31 -8.42
N ARG A 92 3.73 -22.36 -9.57
CA ARG A 92 2.98 -23.53 -9.93
C ARG A 92 3.53 -24.07 -11.24
N LEU A 93 3.86 -25.34 -11.26
CA LEU A 93 4.39 -25.95 -12.46
C LEU A 93 3.27 -26.28 -13.41
N LEU A 94 3.54 -26.12 -14.69
CA LEU A 94 2.55 -26.40 -15.71
C LEU A 94 2.83 -27.75 -16.34
N ASP A 95 1.76 -28.43 -16.80
CA ASP A 95 1.91 -29.75 -17.35
C ASP A 95 2.83 -29.78 -18.53
N GLY A 96 2.79 -28.81 -19.39
CA GLY A 96 3.63 -28.77 -20.56
C GLY A 96 5.01 -28.26 -20.34
N GLY A 97 5.41 -28.03 -19.11
CA GLY A 97 6.69 -27.44 -18.79
C GLY A 97 6.54 -25.97 -18.48
N GLY A 98 7.51 -25.42 -17.80
CA GLY A 98 7.43 -24.05 -17.39
C GLY A 98 6.63 -23.89 -16.11
N HIS A 99 6.43 -22.65 -15.71
CA HIS A 99 5.71 -22.39 -14.48
C HIS A 99 4.99 -21.04 -14.57
N VAL A 100 4.10 -20.82 -13.62
CA VAL A 100 3.40 -19.56 -13.53
C VAL A 100 3.31 -19.24 -12.04
N TYR A 101 3.28 -17.96 -11.71
CA TYR A 101 3.09 -17.55 -10.32
C TYR A 101 1.63 -17.24 -10.07
N GLN A 102 1.13 -17.73 -8.94
CA GLN A 102 -0.20 -17.39 -8.49
C GLN A 102 -0.08 -16.59 -7.22
N TYR A 103 -0.84 -15.53 -7.11
CA TYR A 103 -0.71 -14.57 -6.03
C TYR A 103 -1.91 -14.64 -5.11
N ALA A 104 -1.67 -14.31 -3.86
CA ALA A 104 -2.75 -14.24 -2.89
C ALA A 104 -2.47 -13.08 -1.96
N ALA A 105 -3.53 -12.43 -1.51
CA ALA A 105 -3.39 -11.35 -0.56
C ALA A 105 -3.18 -11.92 0.83
N THR A 106 -2.38 -11.24 1.63
CA THR A 106 -2.29 -11.56 3.03
C THR A 106 -3.68 -11.41 3.63
N PRO A 107 -4.15 -12.37 4.40
CA PRO A 107 -5.51 -12.27 4.96
C PRO A 107 -5.69 -11.00 5.77
N LEU A 108 -6.89 -10.48 5.75
CA LEU A 108 -7.15 -9.21 6.41
C LEU A 108 -6.73 -9.15 7.87
N PRO A 109 -6.99 -10.16 8.69
CA PRO A 109 -6.54 -10.04 10.08
C PRO A 109 -5.04 -9.90 10.20
N GLU A 110 -4.29 -10.63 9.38
CA GLU A 110 -2.83 -10.54 9.42
C GLU A 110 -2.37 -9.22 8.84
N ALA A 111 -3.02 -8.75 7.80
CA ALA A 111 -2.65 -7.46 7.22
C ALA A 111 -2.88 -6.34 8.23
N ARG A 112 -3.99 -6.41 8.95
CA ARG A 112 -4.25 -5.39 9.97
C ARG A 112 -3.20 -5.41 11.07
N GLU A 113 -2.80 -6.59 11.49
CA GLU A 113 -1.79 -6.68 12.52
C GLU A 113 -0.46 -6.12 12.04
N LEU A 114 -0.09 -6.44 10.80
CA LEU A 114 1.12 -5.89 10.21
C LEU A 114 1.05 -4.38 10.14
N MET A 115 -0.09 -3.84 9.78
CA MET A 115 -0.23 -2.40 9.70
C MET A 115 -0.10 -1.75 11.07
N HIS A 116 -0.67 -2.37 12.11
CA HIS A 116 -0.51 -1.84 13.45
C HIS A 116 0.95 -1.84 13.87
N GLU A 117 1.66 -2.91 13.59
CA GLU A 117 3.07 -2.99 13.96
C GLU A 117 3.89 -1.94 13.22
N THR A 118 3.62 -1.78 11.93
CA THR A 118 4.34 -0.79 11.14
C THR A 118 4.09 0.61 11.66
N LEU A 119 2.85 0.91 12.00
CA LEU A 119 2.52 2.21 12.54
C LEU A 119 3.22 2.43 13.88
N ASP A 120 3.24 1.43 14.74
CA ASP A 120 3.89 1.56 16.03
C ASP A 120 5.38 1.82 15.87
N GLU A 121 6.01 1.15 14.93
CA GLU A 121 7.43 1.38 14.68
C GLU A 121 7.68 2.79 14.17
N TRP A 122 6.81 3.25 13.29
CA TRP A 122 6.98 4.59 12.75
C TRP A 122 6.77 5.64 13.82
N VAL A 123 5.78 5.44 14.69
CA VAL A 123 5.53 6.36 15.77
C VAL A 123 6.72 6.40 16.73
N ALA A 124 7.28 5.25 17.02
CA ALA A 124 8.46 5.20 17.88
C ALA A 124 9.63 5.95 17.26
N TYR A 125 9.82 5.77 15.97
CA TYR A 125 10.88 6.48 15.27
C TYR A 125 10.65 7.98 15.35
N VAL A 126 9.42 8.44 15.16
CA VAL A 126 9.13 9.86 15.22
C VAL A 126 9.34 10.39 16.64
N HIS A 127 8.97 9.62 17.65
CA HIS A 127 9.23 10.01 19.03
C HIS A 127 10.72 10.21 19.28
N ASP A 128 11.53 9.30 18.75
CA ASP A 128 12.96 9.43 18.93
C ASP A 128 13.50 10.69 18.25
N ARG A 129 13.01 10.98 17.06
CA ARG A 129 13.45 12.18 16.37
C ARG A 129 13.04 13.43 17.13
N ILE A 130 11.86 13.43 17.69
CA ILE A 130 11.42 14.56 18.50
C ILE A 130 12.31 14.71 19.73
N GLY A 131 12.65 13.59 20.36
CA GLY A 131 13.49 13.65 21.53
C GLY A 131 14.87 14.19 21.26
N ASP A 132 15.37 13.99 20.02
CA ASP A 132 16.67 14.53 19.66
C ASP A 132 16.62 15.97 19.23
N PHE A 133 15.46 16.54 19.06
CA PHE A 133 15.34 17.89 18.55
C PHE A 133 15.97 18.88 19.53
N GLY A 134 16.85 19.67 19.02
CA GLY A 134 17.52 20.64 19.86
C GLY A 134 18.73 20.16 20.59
N GLU A 135 19.09 18.88 20.46
CA GLU A 135 20.18 18.38 21.15
C GLU A 135 21.28 18.09 20.26
N GLY A 136 21.93 18.96 19.87
CA GLY A 136 23.05 18.75 19.08
C GLY A 136 22.84 18.63 17.69
N ASP A 137 21.71 18.49 17.28
CA ASP A 137 21.51 18.33 15.98
C ASP A 137 21.14 19.47 15.34
N VAL A 138 21.12 20.51 15.85
CA VAL A 138 20.72 21.61 15.22
C VAL A 138 21.58 22.23 14.40
#